data_e7505e911c85f9e81a10810331260b7a
#
_entry.id   e7505e911c85f9e81a10810331260b7a
#
_cell.length_a   1.000
_cell.length_b   1.000
_cell.length_c   1.000
_cell.angle_alpha   90.00
_cell.angle_beta   90.00
_cell.angle_gamma   90.00
#
_symmetry.space_group_name_H-M   'P 1'
#
loop_
_entity.id
_entity.type
_entity.pdbx_description
1 polymer ?
#
loop_
_entity_poly.entity_id
_entity_poly.type
_entity_poly.pdbx_seq_one_letter_code
_entity_poly.pdbx_strand_id
1 'polypeptide(L)'
;MKPGSPPHGAVMLAGLALMAVLASVIFALSRSAVVSADKARSMALADASAKSVATWYAQVLNYDAYTNRAIAANEIMMAQAVTMVAWTQYVEELAQNIGTVAALIPALQPVATWVQQVSTVTHQLATTGALLEVPLRSAYTRALQSSQSIMHTSANAFAAQALVNEVVWTGDPRFFGQLIASTSPSSFFNFTRNFTGEERADFASLIRNSQDSYSRQRGFTQRLYLMPTVSCIPRNLDQAFARLNRRGGTWLTADLQDWESADTLSIHTWRRRSRWNPTCGGTGESIPLGWGAADASVSGSDGMNEDPAGLRVNPSAFARARDQAVSIPGYLGLSSHRELTDITQQARRDALIRVPVLVRLDMGKIAKIKAGSKVFDAKASGSETSRAAPLGDALWSLGVAETYFLRPPDTLGGRSEREFANLFAPFWESRLVLANSADRAVAIALAQARGNK
;
A
#
# COMPACT_ATOMS: atom_id res chain seq x y z
N MET A 1 96.06 9.55 37.02
CA MET A 1 95.03 8.53 36.64
C MET A 1 94.48 8.90 35.30
N LYS A 2 94.79 8.10 34.26
CA LYS A 2 94.19 8.30 32.94
C LYS A 2 92.74 7.73 32.97
N PRO A 3 91.74 8.46 32.51
CA PRO A 3 90.40 7.88 32.39
C PRO A 3 90.44 6.76 31.37
N GLY A 4 90.07 5.53 31.80
CA GLY A 4 89.98 4.39 30.92
C GLY A 4 88.97 4.60 29.83
N SER A 5 89.42 4.33 28.62
CA SER A 5 88.49 4.38 27.43
C SER A 5 87.28 3.44 27.66
N PRO A 6 86.14 3.87 27.45
CA PRO A 6 84.93 3.04 27.59
C PRO A 6 84.98 1.82 26.66
N PRO A 7 84.61 0.64 27.12
CA PRO A 7 84.69 -0.57 26.30
C PRO A 7 83.70 -0.44 25.10
N HIS A 8 84.30 -0.19 23.93
CA HIS A 8 83.54 -0.02 22.69
C HIS A 8 82.59 -1.20 22.40
N GLY A 9 82.87 -2.37 22.92
CA GLY A 9 81.98 -3.55 22.79
C GLY A 9 80.66 -3.45 23.56
N ALA A 10 80.62 -2.80 24.73
CA ALA A 10 79.42 -2.66 25.55
C ALA A 10 78.44 -1.70 24.94
N VAL A 11 78.89 -0.62 24.27
CA VAL A 11 78.05 0.36 23.55
C VAL A 11 77.42 -0.31 22.34
N MET A 12 78.12 -1.17 21.63
CA MET A 12 77.61 -1.89 20.45
C MET A 12 76.53 -2.92 20.84
N LEU A 13 76.72 -3.64 21.95
CA LEU A 13 75.72 -4.57 22.50
C LEU A 13 74.47 -3.86 22.99
N ALA A 14 74.60 -2.70 23.62
CA ALA A 14 73.46 -1.88 24.05
C ALA A 14 72.68 -1.32 22.83
N GLY A 15 73.40 -0.91 21.76
CA GLY A 15 72.81 -0.48 20.51
C GLY A 15 72.04 -1.59 19.82
N LEU A 16 72.57 -2.80 19.75
CA LEU A 16 71.86 -3.97 19.19
C LEU A 16 70.63 -4.36 20.02
N ALA A 17 70.71 -4.33 21.34
CA ALA A 17 69.57 -4.58 22.20
C ALA A 17 68.50 -3.53 22.03
N LEU A 18 68.82 -2.23 21.90
CA LEU A 18 67.87 -1.17 21.63
C LEU A 18 67.24 -1.32 20.27
N MET A 19 67.98 -1.67 19.22
CA MET A 19 67.45 -1.95 17.89
C MET A 19 66.46 -3.14 17.86
N ALA A 20 66.74 -4.21 18.59
CA ALA A 20 65.88 -5.35 18.75
C ALA A 20 64.61 -5.00 19.48
N VAL A 21 64.59 -4.16 20.49
CA VAL A 21 63.43 -3.66 21.19
C VAL A 21 62.59 -2.76 20.26
N LEU A 22 63.23 -1.81 19.56
CA LEU A 22 62.59 -0.96 18.61
C LEU A 22 61.91 -1.76 17.48
N ALA A 23 62.58 -2.73 16.91
CA ALA A 23 62.04 -3.63 15.89
C ALA A 23 60.84 -4.43 16.42
N SER A 24 60.90 -4.92 17.66
CA SER A 24 59.75 -5.63 18.26
C SER A 24 58.55 -4.74 18.54
N VAL A 25 58.75 -3.47 18.93
CA VAL A 25 57.70 -2.47 19.12
C VAL A 25 57.05 -2.11 17.79
N ILE A 26 57.83 -1.84 16.74
CA ILE A 26 57.34 -1.55 15.40
C ILE A 26 56.52 -2.73 14.86
N PHE A 27 56.99 -3.94 15.07
CA PHE A 27 56.29 -5.15 14.67
C PHE A 27 54.93 -5.32 15.40
N ALA A 28 54.90 -5.09 16.73
CA ALA A 28 53.70 -5.15 17.54
C ALA A 28 52.69 -4.09 17.10
N LEU A 29 53.12 -2.84 16.84
CA LEU A 29 52.30 -1.76 16.34
C LEU A 29 51.70 -2.08 14.94
N SER A 30 52.54 -2.61 14.04
CA SER A 30 52.07 -3.02 12.70
C SER A 30 50.99 -4.10 12.77
N ARG A 31 51.15 -5.10 13.65
CA ARG A 31 50.11 -6.13 13.87
C ARG A 31 48.83 -5.57 14.44
N SER A 32 48.93 -4.71 15.44
CA SER A 32 47.77 -4.04 16.03
C SER A 32 47.03 -3.22 14.98
N ALA A 33 47.74 -2.52 14.10
CA ALA A 33 47.13 -1.74 13.01
C ALA A 33 46.37 -2.64 12.01
N VAL A 34 46.93 -3.79 11.62
CA VAL A 34 46.27 -4.75 10.70
C VAL A 34 45.01 -5.33 11.33
N VAL A 35 45.03 -5.76 12.58
CA VAL A 35 43.87 -6.29 13.29
C VAL A 35 42.81 -5.21 13.45
N SER A 36 43.19 -3.96 13.74
CA SER A 36 42.27 -2.83 13.85
C SER A 36 41.61 -2.51 12.50
N ALA A 37 42.36 -2.58 11.40
CA ALA A 37 41.82 -2.38 10.04
C ALA A 37 40.83 -3.48 9.65
N ASP A 38 41.16 -4.77 9.90
CA ASP A 38 40.25 -5.88 9.64
C ASP A 38 39.01 -5.81 10.53
N LYS A 39 39.14 -5.34 11.79
CA LYS A 39 37.99 -5.09 12.68
C LYS A 39 37.09 -4.00 12.12
N ALA A 40 37.62 -2.87 11.69
CA ALA A 40 36.84 -1.77 11.09
C ALA A 40 36.14 -2.24 9.81
N ARG A 41 36.85 -2.99 8.95
CA ARG A 41 36.27 -3.55 7.73
C ARG A 41 35.15 -4.55 8.02
N SER A 42 35.32 -5.44 9.01
CA SER A 42 34.27 -6.38 9.44
C SER A 42 33.00 -5.67 9.90
N MET A 43 33.15 -4.59 10.68
CA MET A 43 32.04 -3.76 11.13
C MET A 43 31.33 -3.06 9.95
N ALA A 44 32.11 -2.49 9.03
CA ALA A 44 31.56 -1.83 7.85
C ALA A 44 30.79 -2.81 6.94
N LEU A 45 31.29 -4.04 6.75
CA LEU A 45 30.61 -5.08 5.98
C LEU A 45 29.33 -5.55 6.66
N ALA A 46 29.31 -5.68 7.99
CA ALA A 46 28.12 -6.05 8.74
C ALA A 46 27.04 -4.97 8.63
N ASP A 47 27.42 -3.70 8.75
CA ASP A 47 26.51 -2.56 8.60
C ASP A 47 25.99 -2.42 7.16
N ALA A 48 26.88 -2.54 6.17
CA ALA A 48 26.48 -2.47 4.76
C ALA A 48 25.50 -3.59 4.39
N SER A 49 25.78 -4.83 4.83
CA SER A 49 24.90 -5.98 4.56
C SER A 49 23.54 -5.84 5.23
N ALA A 50 23.51 -5.45 6.52
CA ALA A 50 22.27 -5.22 7.25
C ALA A 50 21.44 -4.10 6.59
N LYS A 51 22.09 -2.98 6.23
CA LYS A 51 21.44 -1.85 5.55
C LYS A 51 20.90 -2.24 4.18
N SER A 52 21.63 -3.03 3.39
CA SER A 52 21.19 -3.48 2.06
C SER A 52 19.94 -4.32 2.13
N VAL A 53 19.87 -5.29 3.04
CA VAL A 53 18.67 -6.11 3.24
C VAL A 53 17.50 -5.27 3.75
N ALA A 54 17.71 -4.39 4.73
CA ALA A 54 16.66 -3.51 5.24
C ALA A 54 16.13 -2.55 4.15
N THR A 55 17.02 -2.04 3.28
CA THR A 55 16.62 -1.21 2.13
C THR A 55 15.77 -2.01 1.14
N TRP A 56 16.16 -3.24 0.85
CA TRP A 56 15.39 -4.11 -0.02
C TRP A 56 13.99 -4.40 0.53
N TYR A 57 13.86 -4.70 1.82
CA TYR A 57 12.55 -4.86 2.46
C TYR A 57 11.71 -3.58 2.39
N ALA A 58 12.31 -2.41 2.60
CA ALA A 58 11.62 -1.13 2.43
C ALA A 58 11.10 -0.94 0.99
N GLN A 59 11.88 -1.34 -0.01
CA GLN A 59 11.46 -1.27 -1.42
C GLN A 59 10.28 -2.20 -1.70
N VAL A 60 10.24 -3.41 -1.15
CA VAL A 60 9.11 -4.34 -1.31
C VAL A 60 7.84 -3.77 -0.67
N LEU A 61 7.93 -3.21 0.55
CA LEU A 61 6.79 -2.58 1.21
C LEU A 61 6.29 -1.33 0.47
N ASN A 62 7.19 -0.53 -0.08
CA ASN A 62 6.82 0.60 -0.92
C ASN A 62 6.17 0.15 -2.25
N TYR A 63 6.64 -0.95 -2.82
CA TYR A 63 5.99 -1.57 -3.99
C TYR A 63 4.56 -1.99 -3.67
N ASP A 64 4.32 -2.63 -2.52
CA ASP A 64 2.96 -2.95 -2.06
C ASP A 64 2.10 -1.69 -1.93
N ALA A 65 2.65 -0.61 -1.38
CA ALA A 65 1.91 0.64 -1.24
C ALA A 65 1.50 1.25 -2.59
N TYR A 66 2.37 1.23 -3.59
CA TYR A 66 2.03 1.71 -4.94
C TYR A 66 1.02 0.80 -5.63
N THR A 67 1.18 -0.51 -5.52
CA THR A 67 0.26 -1.47 -6.15
C THR A 67 -1.11 -1.48 -5.47
N ASN A 68 -1.21 -1.33 -4.15
CA ASN A 68 -2.48 -1.16 -3.45
C ASN A 68 -3.23 0.10 -3.90
N ARG A 69 -2.52 1.22 -4.10
CA ARG A 69 -3.12 2.43 -4.67
C ARG A 69 -3.62 2.21 -6.10
N ALA A 70 -2.85 1.49 -6.91
CA ALA A 70 -3.25 1.16 -8.28
C ALA A 70 -4.49 0.25 -8.29
N ILE A 71 -4.56 -0.74 -7.39
CA ILE A 71 -5.75 -1.59 -7.21
C ILE A 71 -6.95 -0.73 -6.82
N ALA A 72 -6.83 0.15 -5.82
CA ALA A 72 -7.91 1.04 -5.41
C ALA A 72 -8.37 1.97 -6.54
N ALA A 73 -7.44 2.53 -7.31
CA ALA A 73 -7.76 3.38 -8.46
C ALA A 73 -8.51 2.60 -9.54
N ASN A 74 -8.12 1.35 -9.83
CA ASN A 74 -8.84 0.51 -10.79
C ASN A 74 -10.26 0.18 -10.33
N GLU A 75 -10.47 -0.08 -9.03
CA GLU A 75 -11.82 -0.29 -8.48
C GLU A 75 -12.71 0.97 -8.68
N ILE A 76 -12.17 2.15 -8.41
CA ILE A 76 -12.90 3.41 -8.61
C ILE A 76 -13.21 3.63 -10.10
N MET A 77 -12.29 3.31 -11.01
CA MET A 77 -12.52 3.45 -12.45
C MET A 77 -13.57 2.47 -12.97
N MET A 78 -13.65 1.25 -12.42
CA MET A 78 -14.74 0.31 -12.73
C MET A 78 -16.09 0.87 -12.25
N ALA A 79 -16.15 1.43 -11.04
CA ALA A 79 -17.33 2.13 -10.54
C ALA A 79 -17.75 3.30 -11.46
N GLN A 80 -16.79 4.07 -11.98
CA GLN A 80 -17.05 5.16 -12.92
C GLN A 80 -17.58 4.64 -14.27
N ALA A 81 -17.07 3.51 -14.77
CA ALA A 81 -17.58 2.89 -16.00
C ALA A 81 -19.07 2.49 -15.83
N VAL A 82 -19.42 1.84 -14.72
CA VAL A 82 -20.80 1.49 -14.37
C VAL A 82 -21.66 2.77 -14.23
N THR A 83 -21.13 3.82 -13.59
CA THR A 83 -21.78 5.13 -13.49
C THR A 83 -22.13 5.69 -14.86
N MET A 84 -21.18 5.66 -15.80
CA MET A 84 -21.37 6.22 -17.15
C MET A 84 -22.45 5.48 -17.93
N VAL A 85 -22.51 4.16 -17.83
CA VAL A 85 -23.54 3.36 -18.50
C VAL A 85 -24.93 3.70 -17.94
N ALA A 86 -25.09 3.69 -16.62
CA ALA A 86 -26.38 4.04 -15.99
C ALA A 86 -26.81 5.48 -16.32
N TRP A 87 -25.87 6.42 -16.27
CA TRP A 87 -26.16 7.82 -16.57
C TRP A 87 -26.52 8.06 -18.05
N THR A 88 -25.82 7.43 -18.99
CA THR A 88 -26.10 7.59 -20.41
C THR A 88 -27.44 6.94 -20.80
N GLN A 89 -27.79 5.79 -20.22
CA GLN A 89 -29.13 5.20 -20.36
C GLN A 89 -30.19 6.13 -19.80
N TYR A 90 -29.99 6.69 -18.61
CA TYR A 90 -30.91 7.69 -18.06
C TYR A 90 -31.09 8.89 -18.99
N VAL A 91 -30.03 9.39 -19.62
CA VAL A 91 -30.14 10.51 -20.59
C VAL A 91 -30.88 10.09 -21.85
N GLU A 92 -30.66 8.88 -22.34
CA GLU A 92 -31.36 8.32 -23.50
C GLU A 92 -32.86 8.21 -23.23
N GLU A 93 -33.26 7.59 -22.11
CA GLU A 93 -34.65 7.45 -21.74
C GLU A 93 -35.34 8.81 -21.54
N LEU A 94 -34.64 9.76 -20.90
CA LEU A 94 -35.11 11.12 -20.74
C LEU A 94 -35.33 11.81 -22.10
N ALA A 95 -34.38 11.67 -23.02
CA ALA A 95 -34.43 12.23 -24.35
C ALA A 95 -35.59 11.64 -25.16
N GLN A 96 -35.83 10.34 -25.07
CA GLN A 96 -36.93 9.66 -25.73
C GLN A 96 -38.31 10.15 -25.19
N ASN A 97 -38.47 10.22 -23.87
CA ASN A 97 -39.72 10.65 -23.24
C ASN A 97 -40.02 12.13 -23.50
N ILE A 98 -39.04 13.03 -23.41
CA ILE A 98 -39.20 14.45 -23.73
C ILE A 98 -39.36 14.63 -25.24
N GLY A 99 -38.59 13.92 -26.06
CA GLY A 99 -38.66 13.97 -27.51
C GLY A 99 -40.00 13.54 -28.07
N THR A 100 -40.62 12.54 -27.45
CA THR A 100 -42.01 12.12 -27.81
C THR A 100 -43.01 13.25 -27.61
N VAL A 101 -42.92 14.01 -26.53
CA VAL A 101 -43.77 15.18 -26.28
C VAL A 101 -43.43 16.34 -27.23
N ALA A 102 -42.13 16.59 -27.45
CA ALA A 102 -41.70 17.66 -28.36
C ALA A 102 -42.03 17.37 -29.82
N ALA A 103 -42.09 16.11 -30.24
CA ALA A 103 -42.45 15.69 -31.58
C ALA A 103 -43.91 16.04 -31.97
N LEU A 104 -44.78 16.31 -30.99
CA LEU A 104 -46.12 16.81 -31.21
C LEU A 104 -46.13 18.27 -31.71
N ILE A 105 -45.03 18.97 -31.63
CA ILE A 105 -44.87 20.36 -32.08
C ILE A 105 -43.97 20.31 -33.34
N PRO A 106 -44.49 20.57 -34.55
CA PRO A 106 -43.73 20.40 -35.79
C PRO A 106 -42.42 21.15 -35.87
N ALA A 107 -42.32 22.33 -35.25
CA ALA A 107 -41.12 23.15 -35.20
C ALA A 107 -40.00 22.52 -34.35
N LEU A 108 -40.30 21.62 -33.40
CA LEU A 108 -39.33 20.98 -32.49
C LEU A 108 -38.93 19.57 -32.93
N GLN A 109 -39.60 18.98 -33.93
CA GLN A 109 -39.33 17.63 -34.43
C GLN A 109 -37.85 17.38 -34.80
N PRO A 110 -37.19 18.24 -35.59
CA PRO A 110 -35.77 17.98 -35.97
C PRO A 110 -34.87 17.96 -34.78
N VAL A 111 -35.07 18.84 -33.78
CA VAL A 111 -34.30 18.92 -32.56
C VAL A 111 -34.52 17.67 -31.68
N ALA A 112 -35.77 17.25 -31.53
CA ALA A 112 -36.13 16.06 -30.77
C ALA A 112 -35.48 14.80 -31.36
N THR A 113 -35.54 14.62 -32.68
CA THR A 113 -34.92 13.48 -33.37
C THR A 113 -33.38 13.48 -33.20
N TRP A 114 -32.77 14.64 -33.34
CA TRP A 114 -31.31 14.76 -33.18
C TRP A 114 -30.85 14.43 -31.75
N VAL A 115 -31.57 14.97 -30.74
CA VAL A 115 -31.27 14.69 -29.32
C VAL A 115 -31.44 13.20 -29.02
N GLN A 116 -32.46 12.56 -29.50
CA GLN A 116 -32.68 11.12 -29.35
C GLN A 116 -31.53 10.30 -29.97
N GLN A 117 -31.16 10.60 -31.22
CA GLN A 117 -30.07 9.90 -31.90
C GLN A 117 -28.71 10.04 -31.17
N VAL A 118 -28.38 11.26 -30.76
CA VAL A 118 -27.13 11.53 -30.05
C VAL A 118 -27.09 10.79 -28.69
N SER A 119 -28.21 10.78 -27.96
CA SER A 119 -28.28 10.08 -26.67
C SER A 119 -28.12 8.56 -26.82
N THR A 120 -28.77 7.96 -27.85
CA THR A 120 -28.63 6.53 -28.14
C THR A 120 -27.17 6.14 -28.52
N VAL A 121 -26.55 6.91 -29.41
CA VAL A 121 -25.14 6.66 -29.78
C VAL A 121 -24.22 6.79 -28.57
N THR A 122 -24.44 7.80 -27.73
CA THR A 122 -23.64 8.02 -26.51
C THR A 122 -23.79 6.85 -25.54
N HIS A 123 -25.01 6.35 -25.34
CA HIS A 123 -25.27 5.19 -24.49
C HIS A 123 -24.61 3.92 -25.05
N GLN A 124 -24.71 3.66 -26.35
CA GLN A 124 -24.03 2.52 -26.98
C GLN A 124 -22.52 2.57 -26.84
N LEU A 125 -21.90 3.75 -27.01
CA LEU A 125 -20.47 3.94 -26.81
C LEU A 125 -20.05 3.71 -25.35
N ALA A 126 -20.82 4.22 -24.39
CA ALA A 126 -20.54 4.02 -22.97
C ALA A 126 -20.64 2.53 -22.58
N THR A 127 -21.68 1.84 -23.05
CA THR A 127 -21.89 0.41 -22.81
C THR A 127 -20.76 -0.42 -23.42
N THR A 128 -20.43 -0.18 -24.70
CA THR A 128 -19.34 -0.90 -25.38
C THR A 128 -18.00 -0.64 -24.68
N GLY A 129 -17.75 0.62 -24.28
CA GLY A 129 -16.56 0.99 -23.52
C GLY A 129 -16.46 0.23 -22.19
N ALA A 130 -17.55 0.18 -21.42
CA ALA A 130 -17.60 -0.52 -20.14
C ALA A 130 -17.41 -2.04 -20.25
N LEU A 131 -18.01 -2.66 -21.30
CA LEU A 131 -17.83 -4.09 -21.61
C LEU A 131 -16.37 -4.46 -21.90
N LEU A 132 -15.55 -3.53 -22.36
CA LEU A 132 -14.12 -3.72 -22.55
C LEU A 132 -13.30 -3.33 -21.33
N GLU A 133 -13.64 -2.21 -20.69
CA GLU A 133 -12.87 -1.62 -19.62
C GLU A 133 -12.93 -2.44 -18.33
N VAL A 134 -14.11 -2.89 -17.91
CA VAL A 134 -14.29 -3.61 -16.64
C VAL A 134 -13.51 -4.93 -16.60
N PRO A 135 -13.60 -5.85 -17.59
CA PRO A 135 -12.81 -7.06 -17.61
C PRO A 135 -11.30 -6.80 -17.67
N LEU A 136 -10.86 -5.80 -18.48
CA LEU A 136 -9.47 -5.43 -18.62
C LEU A 136 -8.88 -4.93 -17.29
N ARG A 137 -9.61 -4.08 -16.57
CA ARG A 137 -9.18 -3.57 -15.25
C ARG A 137 -9.17 -4.65 -14.20
N SER A 138 -10.15 -5.54 -14.20
CA SER A 138 -10.19 -6.72 -13.34
C SER A 138 -8.98 -7.62 -13.57
N ALA A 139 -8.62 -7.89 -14.83
CA ALA A 139 -7.42 -8.65 -15.18
C ALA A 139 -6.13 -7.93 -14.75
N TYR A 140 -6.05 -6.61 -14.94
CA TYR A 140 -4.90 -5.81 -14.50
C TYR A 140 -4.75 -5.82 -12.99
N THR A 141 -5.84 -5.70 -12.24
CA THR A 141 -5.84 -5.79 -10.77
C THR A 141 -5.31 -7.15 -10.30
N ARG A 142 -5.73 -8.25 -10.93
CA ARG A 142 -5.17 -9.58 -10.64
C ARG A 142 -3.67 -9.68 -10.95
N ALA A 143 -3.23 -9.06 -12.03
CA ALA A 143 -1.80 -9.01 -12.37
C ALA A 143 -1.00 -8.25 -11.29
N LEU A 144 -1.53 -7.15 -10.76
CA LEU A 144 -0.92 -6.42 -9.63
C LEU A 144 -0.83 -7.28 -8.37
N GLN A 145 -1.91 -7.99 -8.00
CA GLN A 145 -1.91 -8.91 -6.86
C GLN A 145 -0.89 -10.05 -7.02
N SER A 146 -0.82 -10.62 -8.22
CA SER A 146 0.18 -11.66 -8.55
C SER A 146 1.59 -11.12 -8.44
N SER A 147 1.84 -9.89 -8.89
CA SER A 147 3.15 -9.25 -8.80
C SER A 147 3.58 -8.99 -7.35
N GLN A 148 2.65 -8.56 -6.47
CA GLN A 148 2.91 -8.47 -5.02
C GLN A 148 3.32 -9.83 -4.45
N SER A 149 2.58 -10.89 -4.80
CA SER A 149 2.89 -12.25 -4.33
C SER A 149 4.28 -12.71 -4.80
N ILE A 150 4.65 -12.44 -6.04
CA ILE A 150 5.98 -12.74 -6.60
C ILE A 150 7.06 -11.96 -5.85
N MET A 151 6.86 -10.66 -5.58
CA MET A 151 7.81 -9.82 -4.85
C MET A 151 8.04 -10.35 -3.44
N HIS A 152 6.99 -10.73 -2.71
CA HIS A 152 7.12 -11.32 -1.38
C HIS A 152 7.76 -12.70 -1.39
N THR A 153 7.43 -13.54 -2.38
CA THR A 153 8.06 -14.85 -2.55
C THR A 153 9.55 -14.71 -2.88
N SER A 154 9.92 -13.72 -3.70
CA SER A 154 11.31 -13.44 -4.02
C SER A 154 12.09 -12.87 -2.83
N ALA A 155 11.45 -12.08 -1.96
CA ALA A 155 12.03 -11.47 -0.77
C ALA A 155 12.17 -12.46 0.40
N ASN A 156 12.43 -13.74 0.13
CA ASN A 156 12.56 -14.79 1.14
C ASN A 156 13.93 -14.76 1.87
N ALA A 157 14.04 -15.53 2.95
CA ALA A 157 15.25 -15.58 3.78
C ALA A 157 16.50 -16.04 3.00
N PHE A 158 16.32 -16.92 2.01
CA PHE A 158 17.44 -17.38 1.18
C PHE A 158 17.97 -16.27 0.29
N ALA A 159 17.08 -15.50 -0.32
CA ALA A 159 17.47 -14.36 -1.15
C ALA A 159 18.08 -13.23 -0.30
N ALA A 160 17.54 -12.98 0.89
CA ALA A 160 18.15 -12.04 1.84
C ALA A 160 19.55 -12.50 2.27
N GLN A 161 19.74 -13.79 2.54
CA GLN A 161 21.06 -14.36 2.83
C GLN A 161 22.00 -14.29 1.61
N ALA A 162 21.49 -14.50 0.40
CA ALA A 162 22.27 -14.36 -0.83
C ALA A 162 22.76 -12.91 -1.02
N LEU A 163 21.91 -11.92 -0.75
CA LEU A 163 22.27 -10.50 -0.77
C LEU A 163 23.35 -10.19 0.26
N VAL A 164 23.26 -10.72 1.50
CA VAL A 164 24.31 -10.59 2.53
C VAL A 164 25.63 -11.17 2.01
N ASN A 165 25.58 -12.36 1.42
CA ASN A 165 26.78 -13.01 0.87
C ASN A 165 27.40 -12.20 -0.25
N GLU A 166 26.61 -11.64 -1.15
CA GLU A 166 27.08 -10.81 -2.26
C GLU A 166 27.77 -9.54 -1.76
N VAL A 167 27.14 -8.81 -0.83
CA VAL A 167 27.69 -7.58 -0.26
C VAL A 167 29.03 -7.87 0.46
N VAL A 168 29.07 -8.94 1.26
CA VAL A 168 30.28 -9.32 1.98
C VAL A 168 31.38 -9.77 1.03
N TRP A 169 31.06 -10.64 0.06
CA TRP A 169 32.03 -11.16 -0.91
C TRP A 169 32.62 -10.06 -1.80
N THR A 170 31.78 -9.16 -2.29
CA THR A 170 32.21 -8.02 -3.11
C THR A 170 33.10 -7.06 -2.32
N GLY A 171 32.81 -6.88 -1.02
CA GLY A 171 33.61 -6.02 -0.15
C GLY A 171 34.96 -6.63 0.23
N ASP A 172 34.97 -7.89 0.64
CA ASP A 172 36.21 -8.64 0.92
C ASP A 172 35.93 -10.16 1.03
N PRO A 173 36.41 -11.01 0.12
CA PRO A 173 36.11 -12.43 0.06
C PRO A 173 36.65 -13.26 1.24
N ARG A 174 37.46 -12.67 2.13
CA ARG A 174 37.92 -13.33 3.35
C ARG A 174 36.84 -13.48 4.42
N PHE A 175 35.79 -12.65 4.33
CA PHE A 175 34.71 -12.58 5.29
C PHE A 175 33.50 -13.45 4.90
N PHE A 176 32.76 -13.87 5.91
CA PHE A 176 31.46 -14.57 5.72
C PHE A 176 30.36 -13.82 6.43
N GLY A 177 29.28 -13.55 5.71
CA GLY A 177 28.07 -12.94 6.24
C GLY A 177 27.00 -13.96 6.58
N GLN A 178 26.27 -13.75 7.66
CA GLN A 178 25.10 -14.53 8.04
C GLN A 178 23.98 -13.62 8.50
N LEU A 179 22.83 -13.72 7.82
CA LEU A 179 21.60 -13.13 8.30
C LEU A 179 21.11 -13.90 9.54
N ILE A 180 20.84 -13.20 10.60
CA ILE A 180 20.21 -13.78 11.78
C ILE A 180 18.70 -13.76 11.54
N ALA A 181 18.10 -14.94 11.32
CA ALA A 181 16.67 -15.06 11.17
C ALA A 181 15.98 -14.69 12.49
N SER A 182 15.21 -13.62 12.49
CA SER A 182 14.34 -13.29 13.61
C SER A 182 13.09 -14.17 13.52
N THR A 183 12.80 -14.91 14.58
CA THR A 183 11.54 -15.67 14.75
C THR A 183 10.42 -14.79 15.31
N SER A 184 10.71 -13.51 15.55
CA SER A 184 9.76 -12.57 16.14
C SER A 184 8.71 -12.12 15.12
N PRO A 185 7.58 -11.55 15.57
CA PRO A 185 6.59 -10.91 14.69
C PRO A 185 7.16 -9.84 13.75
N SER A 186 8.33 -9.31 14.09
CA SER A 186 9.10 -8.37 13.27
C SER A 186 9.90 -9.03 12.13
N SER A 187 9.72 -10.32 11.85
CA SER A 187 10.28 -10.95 10.65
C SER A 187 9.50 -10.50 9.42
N PHE A 188 10.19 -10.24 8.32
CA PHE A 188 9.56 -9.79 7.07
C PHE A 188 8.42 -10.71 6.62
N PHE A 189 8.52 -12.02 6.84
CA PHE A 189 7.50 -13.01 6.42
C PHE A 189 6.17 -12.87 7.13
N ASN A 190 6.19 -12.51 8.41
CA ASN A 190 4.98 -12.39 9.23
C ASN A 190 4.48 -10.95 9.30
N PHE A 191 5.20 -10.03 8.65
CA PHE A 191 4.93 -8.60 8.77
C PHE A 191 3.71 -8.15 7.97
N THR A 192 3.46 -8.81 6.84
CA THR A 192 2.34 -8.48 5.95
C THR A 192 1.56 -9.73 5.55
N ARG A 193 0.26 -9.57 5.26
CA ARG A 193 -0.58 -10.62 4.70
C ARG A 193 -1.59 -10.07 3.71
N ASN A 194 -2.19 -10.96 2.91
CA ASN A 194 -3.32 -10.60 2.06
C ASN A 194 -4.60 -10.58 2.90
N PHE A 195 -5.38 -9.51 2.74
CA PHE A 195 -6.71 -9.36 3.30
C PHE A 195 -7.75 -9.81 2.28
N THR A 196 -8.60 -10.75 2.68
CA THR A 196 -9.63 -11.38 1.84
C THR A 196 -10.95 -11.46 2.60
N GLY A 197 -12.05 -11.77 1.91
CA GLY A 197 -13.35 -11.92 2.55
C GLY A 197 -13.81 -10.65 3.27
N GLU A 198 -14.37 -10.81 4.47
CA GLU A 198 -14.89 -9.71 5.29
C GLU A 198 -13.81 -8.74 5.79
N GLU A 199 -12.57 -9.17 5.87
CA GLU A 199 -11.43 -8.32 6.26
C GLU A 199 -11.20 -7.15 5.30
N ARG A 200 -11.80 -7.17 4.09
CA ARG A 200 -11.77 -6.07 3.10
C ARG A 200 -12.71 -4.91 3.43
N ALA A 201 -13.47 -4.95 4.52
CA ALA A 201 -14.44 -3.91 4.86
C ALA A 201 -13.81 -2.50 4.97
N ASP A 202 -12.62 -2.41 5.58
CA ASP A 202 -11.88 -1.14 5.66
C ASP A 202 -11.43 -0.67 4.27
N PHE A 203 -10.99 -1.58 3.41
CA PHE A 203 -10.61 -1.28 2.03
C PHE A 203 -11.83 -0.85 1.20
N ALA A 204 -12.98 -1.52 1.35
CA ALA A 204 -14.23 -1.11 0.74
C ALA A 204 -14.65 0.31 1.17
N SER A 205 -14.49 0.61 2.46
CA SER A 205 -14.75 1.95 3.01
C SER A 205 -13.81 3.00 2.39
N LEU A 206 -12.52 2.69 2.27
CA LEU A 206 -11.55 3.56 1.61
C LEU A 206 -11.95 3.85 0.16
N ILE A 207 -12.31 2.84 -0.62
CA ILE A 207 -12.72 2.98 -2.01
C ILE A 207 -14.01 3.80 -2.12
N ARG A 208 -15.04 3.48 -1.32
CA ARG A 208 -16.30 4.24 -1.30
C ARG A 208 -16.08 5.72 -0.98
N ASN A 209 -15.19 6.03 -0.04
CA ASN A 209 -14.87 7.41 0.35
C ASN A 209 -13.98 8.13 -0.66
N SER A 210 -13.26 7.39 -1.50
CA SER A 210 -12.36 7.92 -2.53
C SER A 210 -13.06 8.16 -3.88
N GLN A 211 -14.32 7.69 -4.03
CA GLN A 211 -15.13 8.02 -5.19
C GLN A 211 -15.35 9.54 -5.28
N ASP A 212 -15.40 10.06 -6.50
CA ASP A 212 -15.80 11.44 -6.74
C ASP A 212 -17.27 11.67 -6.32
N SER A 213 -17.60 12.92 -6.03
CA SER A 213 -18.93 13.29 -5.53
C SER A 213 -20.05 12.99 -6.53
N TYR A 214 -19.76 13.06 -7.83
CA TYR A 214 -20.72 12.77 -8.89
C TYR A 214 -21.02 11.27 -8.97
N SER A 215 -20.01 10.41 -8.94
CA SER A 215 -20.21 8.95 -8.95
C SER A 215 -20.96 8.51 -7.69
N ARG A 216 -20.58 9.01 -6.52
CA ARG A 216 -21.14 8.57 -5.23
C ARG A 216 -22.61 8.95 -5.05
N GLN A 217 -23.01 10.16 -5.38
CA GLN A 217 -24.38 10.63 -5.21
C GLN A 217 -24.73 11.74 -6.19
N ARG A 218 -25.82 11.54 -6.92
CA ARG A 218 -26.37 12.47 -7.90
C ARG A 218 -27.82 12.78 -7.53
N GLY A 219 -28.14 14.05 -7.35
CA GLY A 219 -29.53 14.35 -7.05
C GLY A 219 -29.81 15.82 -6.82
N PHE A 220 -31.02 16.22 -7.20
CA PHE A 220 -31.60 17.53 -6.88
C PHE A 220 -33.10 17.44 -6.73
N THR A 221 -33.68 18.45 -6.12
CA THR A 221 -35.16 18.65 -6.10
C THR A 221 -35.41 20.09 -6.52
N GLN A 222 -36.22 20.28 -7.56
CA GLN A 222 -36.57 21.61 -8.11
C GLN A 222 -38.06 21.77 -8.23
N ARG A 223 -38.58 22.99 -8.01
CA ARG A 223 -40.02 23.33 -8.29
C ARG A 223 -40.20 23.45 -9.78
N LEU A 224 -41.35 22.91 -10.25
CA LEU A 224 -41.76 22.96 -11.65
C LEU A 224 -42.92 23.96 -11.78
N TYR A 225 -42.59 25.20 -12.10
CA TYR A 225 -43.59 26.31 -12.15
C TYR A 225 -44.62 26.19 -13.28
N LEU A 226 -44.33 25.37 -14.29
CA LEU A 226 -45.22 25.15 -15.42
C LEU A 226 -46.28 24.06 -15.18
N MET A 227 -46.16 23.31 -14.10
CA MET A 227 -47.09 22.23 -13.75
C MET A 227 -47.66 22.45 -12.36
N PRO A 228 -48.87 23.04 -12.27
CA PRO A 228 -49.54 23.21 -10.99
C PRO A 228 -49.99 21.87 -10.40
N THR A 229 -50.11 21.81 -9.09
CA THR A 229 -50.68 20.66 -8.38
C THR A 229 -52.22 20.69 -8.54
N VAL A 230 -52.79 19.66 -9.20
CA VAL A 230 -54.24 19.57 -9.44
C VAL A 230 -54.98 18.61 -8.51
N SER A 231 -54.27 17.82 -7.72
CA SER A 231 -54.86 16.72 -6.95
C SER A 231 -55.27 17.08 -5.51
N CYS A 232 -54.88 18.27 -5.00
CA CYS A 232 -55.17 18.70 -3.63
C CYS A 232 -55.25 20.23 -3.52
N ILE A 233 -55.81 20.74 -2.40
CA ILE A 233 -55.91 22.19 -2.11
C ILE A 233 -54.59 22.61 -1.40
N PRO A 234 -53.77 23.49 -2.05
CA PRO A 234 -52.53 23.99 -1.47
C PRO A 234 -52.81 24.85 -0.22
N ARG A 235 -51.95 24.71 0.79
CA ARG A 235 -51.98 25.55 1.98
C ARG A 235 -50.95 26.69 1.91
N ASN A 236 -49.94 26.52 1.06
CA ASN A 236 -48.90 27.50 0.81
C ASN A 236 -48.49 27.48 -0.66
N LEU A 237 -47.67 28.45 -1.07
CA LEU A 237 -47.21 28.59 -2.45
C LEU A 237 -46.38 27.39 -2.92
N ASP A 238 -45.65 26.74 -2.05
CA ASP A 238 -44.84 25.57 -2.40
C ASP A 238 -45.69 24.38 -2.84
N GLN A 239 -46.88 24.23 -2.25
CA GLN A 239 -47.83 23.17 -2.57
C GLN A 239 -48.63 23.44 -3.85
N ALA A 240 -48.52 24.65 -4.43
CA ALA A 240 -49.17 24.99 -5.68
C ALA A 240 -48.44 24.44 -6.92
N PHE A 241 -47.21 23.94 -6.77
CA PHE A 241 -46.37 23.51 -7.88
C PHE A 241 -45.92 22.06 -7.73
N ALA A 242 -45.72 21.40 -8.85
CA ALA A 242 -45.09 20.10 -8.90
C ALA A 242 -43.56 20.21 -8.57
N ARG A 243 -42.96 19.10 -8.24
CA ARG A 243 -41.51 19.00 -7.96
C ARG A 243 -40.88 18.05 -8.96
N LEU A 244 -39.72 18.43 -9.45
CA LEU A 244 -38.82 17.57 -10.22
C LEU A 244 -37.76 16.99 -9.28
N ASN A 245 -37.75 15.67 -9.14
CA ASN A 245 -36.82 14.96 -8.29
C ASN A 245 -35.88 14.11 -9.13
N ARG A 246 -34.59 14.42 -9.09
CA ARG A 246 -33.51 13.55 -9.56
C ARG A 246 -32.87 12.83 -8.41
N ARG A 247 -32.63 11.53 -8.56
CA ARG A 247 -31.89 10.71 -7.62
C ARG A 247 -31.01 9.72 -8.38
N GLY A 248 -29.77 9.52 -7.93
CA GLY A 248 -28.86 8.57 -8.51
C GLY A 248 -27.60 8.41 -7.65
N GLY A 249 -26.85 7.39 -7.93
CA GLY A 249 -25.60 7.07 -7.25
C GLY A 249 -24.99 5.78 -7.76
N THR A 250 -23.79 5.51 -7.30
CA THR A 250 -23.05 4.28 -7.58
C THR A 250 -22.50 3.74 -6.26
N TRP A 251 -22.70 2.47 -6.01
CA TRP A 251 -22.31 1.82 -4.76
C TRP A 251 -21.74 0.43 -5.02
N LEU A 252 -20.92 -0.01 -4.10
CA LEU A 252 -20.47 -1.39 -4.01
C LEU A 252 -21.45 -2.14 -3.09
N THR A 253 -21.94 -3.28 -3.51
CA THR A 253 -22.87 -4.11 -2.75
C THR A 253 -22.32 -4.51 -1.37
N ALA A 254 -23.23 -4.89 -0.47
CA ALA A 254 -22.83 -5.23 0.91
C ALA A 254 -21.95 -6.46 0.98
N ASP A 255 -22.13 -7.42 0.08
CA ASP A 255 -21.31 -8.64 -0.07
C ASP A 255 -19.98 -8.40 -0.79
N LEU A 256 -19.74 -7.16 -1.28
CA LEU A 256 -18.54 -6.72 -1.99
C LEU A 256 -18.32 -7.45 -3.34
N GLN A 257 -19.41 -7.96 -3.97
CA GLN A 257 -19.30 -8.71 -5.21
C GLN A 257 -19.60 -7.87 -6.44
N ASP A 258 -20.44 -6.82 -6.33
CA ASP A 258 -20.95 -6.09 -7.47
C ASP A 258 -20.83 -4.58 -7.30
N TRP A 259 -20.53 -3.89 -8.39
CA TRP A 259 -20.72 -2.45 -8.51
C TRP A 259 -22.07 -2.19 -9.17
N GLU A 260 -22.93 -1.42 -8.50
CA GLU A 260 -24.24 -1.03 -9.01
C GLU A 260 -24.37 0.48 -9.13
N SER A 261 -25.07 0.94 -10.15
CA SER A 261 -25.38 2.35 -10.37
C SER A 261 -26.79 2.52 -10.90
N ALA A 262 -27.49 3.54 -10.42
CA ALA A 262 -28.78 3.93 -10.99
C ALA A 262 -28.98 5.43 -10.97
N ASP A 263 -29.75 5.91 -11.97
CA ASP A 263 -30.19 7.29 -12.09
C ASP A 263 -31.70 7.33 -12.40
N THR A 264 -32.41 8.22 -11.73
CA THR A 264 -33.86 8.39 -11.90
C THR A 264 -34.25 9.86 -11.89
N LEU A 265 -35.22 10.22 -12.70
CA LEU A 265 -35.83 11.54 -12.72
C LEU A 265 -37.37 11.42 -12.84
N SER A 266 -38.09 12.05 -11.94
CA SER A 266 -39.54 11.96 -11.93
C SER A 266 -40.18 13.29 -11.52
N ILE A 267 -41.40 13.52 -12.05
CA ILE A 267 -42.27 14.60 -11.59
C ILE A 267 -43.08 14.08 -10.42
N HIS A 268 -43.03 14.85 -9.33
CA HIS A 268 -43.83 14.62 -8.14
C HIS A 268 -44.92 15.69 -8.00
N THR A 269 -46.15 15.24 -7.74
CA THR A 269 -47.24 16.13 -7.41
C THR A 269 -47.67 15.95 -5.96
N TRP A 270 -48.28 16.98 -5.42
CA TRP A 270 -48.87 16.91 -4.10
C TRP A 270 -50.09 16.04 -4.12
N ARG A 271 -50.30 15.19 -3.13
CA ARG A 271 -51.42 14.30 -2.95
C ARG A 271 -52.33 14.78 -1.82
N ARG A 272 -53.60 14.49 -1.91
CA ARG A 272 -54.56 14.74 -0.82
C ARG A 272 -54.10 14.03 0.44
N ARG A 273 -54.24 14.67 1.59
CA ARG A 273 -53.93 14.10 2.88
C ARG A 273 -54.73 12.84 3.17
N SER A 274 -56.02 12.88 2.85
CA SER A 274 -56.89 11.70 2.91
C SER A 274 -58.11 11.91 1.97
N ARG A 275 -58.95 10.87 1.81
CA ARG A 275 -60.19 10.96 1.05
C ARG A 275 -61.12 12.06 1.57
N TRP A 276 -61.15 12.29 2.87
CA TRP A 276 -61.99 13.26 3.55
C TRP A 276 -61.32 14.62 3.76
N ASN A 277 -60.05 14.70 3.59
CA ASN A 277 -59.29 15.96 3.73
C ASN A 277 -58.61 16.31 2.40
N PRO A 278 -59.17 17.23 1.60
CA PRO A 278 -58.67 17.57 0.27
C PRO A 278 -57.36 18.39 0.30
N THR A 279 -56.91 18.85 1.47
CA THR A 279 -55.67 19.63 1.57
C THR A 279 -54.43 18.77 1.23
N CYS A 280 -53.40 19.44 0.70
CA CYS A 280 -52.15 18.77 0.34
C CYS A 280 -51.46 18.20 1.58
N GLY A 281 -51.08 16.93 1.51
CA GLY A 281 -50.38 16.21 2.59
C GLY A 281 -48.90 15.97 2.32
N GLY A 282 -48.61 15.12 1.36
CA GLY A 282 -47.25 14.77 0.95
C GLY A 282 -47.10 14.79 -0.58
N THR A 283 -45.85 14.76 -1.05
CA THR A 283 -45.56 14.58 -2.48
C THR A 283 -45.39 13.10 -2.81
N GLY A 284 -45.73 12.71 -4.02
CA GLY A 284 -45.46 11.37 -4.52
C GLY A 284 -45.12 11.39 -6.00
N GLU A 285 -44.39 10.43 -6.46
CA GLU A 285 -44.08 10.26 -7.87
C GLU A 285 -45.36 10.14 -8.70
N SER A 286 -45.41 10.89 -9.77
CA SER A 286 -46.57 10.93 -10.69
C SER A 286 -46.18 10.52 -12.10
N ILE A 287 -45.05 11.01 -12.59
CA ILE A 287 -44.57 10.75 -13.95
C ILE A 287 -43.09 10.47 -13.92
N PRO A 288 -42.65 9.25 -14.19
CA PRO A 288 -41.23 8.95 -14.43
C PRO A 288 -40.85 9.56 -15.79
N LEU A 289 -39.73 10.33 -15.79
CA LEU A 289 -39.27 11.02 -17.00
C LEU A 289 -38.00 10.38 -17.58
N GLY A 290 -37.10 9.90 -16.72
CA GLY A 290 -35.89 9.27 -17.15
C GLY A 290 -35.40 8.27 -16.09
N TRP A 291 -34.80 7.20 -16.54
CA TRP A 291 -34.25 6.15 -15.70
C TRP A 291 -33.07 5.46 -16.40
N GLY A 292 -32.16 4.92 -15.66
CA GLY A 292 -31.06 4.12 -16.17
C GLY A 292 -30.38 3.40 -15.02
N ALA A 293 -29.92 2.20 -15.27
CA ALA A 293 -29.16 1.44 -14.32
C ALA A 293 -28.12 0.54 -15.01
N ALA A 294 -27.05 0.25 -14.29
CA ALA A 294 -26.05 -0.71 -14.70
C ALA A 294 -25.45 -1.40 -13.47
N ASP A 295 -25.04 -2.63 -13.65
CA ASP A 295 -24.27 -3.40 -12.69
C ASP A 295 -23.02 -3.99 -13.35
N ALA A 296 -21.96 -4.14 -12.58
CA ALA A 296 -20.80 -4.92 -12.96
C ALA A 296 -20.65 -6.07 -11.97
N SER A 297 -20.81 -7.29 -12.48
CA SER A 297 -20.85 -8.51 -11.67
C SER A 297 -19.95 -9.61 -12.25
N VAL A 298 -19.72 -10.64 -11.44
CA VAL A 298 -18.94 -11.81 -11.85
C VAL A 298 -19.62 -12.55 -13.01
N SER A 299 -20.91 -12.76 -12.92
CA SER A 299 -21.68 -13.51 -13.90
C SER A 299 -22.26 -12.65 -15.04
N GLY A 300 -22.42 -11.34 -14.81
CA GLY A 300 -23.08 -10.44 -15.73
C GLY A 300 -24.59 -10.71 -15.92
N SER A 301 -25.20 -11.44 -15.00
CA SER A 301 -26.60 -11.87 -15.11
C SER A 301 -27.46 -11.52 -13.89
N ASP A 302 -26.88 -10.98 -12.83
CA ASP A 302 -27.57 -10.86 -11.56
C ASP A 302 -28.48 -9.62 -11.48
N GLY A 303 -28.26 -8.63 -12.36
CA GLY A 303 -28.99 -7.37 -12.30
C GLY A 303 -28.75 -6.61 -11.00
N MET A 304 -29.53 -5.56 -10.77
CA MET A 304 -29.41 -4.78 -9.53
C MET A 304 -30.02 -5.54 -8.33
N ASN A 305 -29.21 -5.80 -7.32
CA ASN A 305 -29.58 -6.55 -6.12
C ASN A 305 -29.98 -5.64 -4.95
N GLU A 306 -29.39 -4.44 -4.87
CA GLU A 306 -29.65 -3.51 -3.77
C GLU A 306 -30.69 -2.43 -4.13
N ASP A 307 -31.37 -1.93 -3.11
CA ASP A 307 -32.35 -0.86 -3.21
C ASP A 307 -31.99 0.28 -2.23
N PRO A 308 -31.05 1.17 -2.62
CA PRO A 308 -30.65 2.28 -1.77
C PRO A 308 -31.81 3.21 -1.43
N ALA A 309 -31.93 3.59 -0.17
CA ALA A 309 -33.03 4.42 0.34
C ALA A 309 -33.25 5.73 -0.43
N GLY A 310 -32.18 6.30 -1.01
CA GLY A 310 -32.27 7.52 -1.81
C GLY A 310 -33.07 7.36 -3.12
N LEU A 311 -33.03 6.17 -3.73
CA LEU A 311 -33.76 5.89 -5.00
C LEU A 311 -35.25 5.61 -4.81
N ARG A 312 -35.66 5.21 -3.62
CA ARG A 312 -37.08 5.00 -3.25
C ARG A 312 -37.93 6.26 -3.35
N VAL A 313 -37.31 7.44 -3.50
CA VAL A 313 -38.02 8.69 -3.78
C VAL A 313 -38.74 8.61 -5.13
N ASN A 314 -38.17 7.92 -6.13
CA ASN A 314 -38.69 7.74 -7.48
C ASN A 314 -38.98 6.23 -7.75
N PRO A 315 -39.95 5.61 -7.06
CA PRO A 315 -40.13 4.17 -7.09
C PRO A 315 -40.44 3.60 -8.46
N SER A 316 -41.26 4.30 -9.28
CA SER A 316 -41.64 3.81 -10.61
C SER A 316 -40.48 3.95 -11.61
N ALA A 317 -39.75 5.06 -11.56
CA ALA A 317 -38.53 5.22 -12.38
C ALA A 317 -37.46 4.21 -11.98
N PHE A 318 -37.31 3.96 -10.69
CA PHE A 318 -36.30 3.00 -10.18
C PHE A 318 -36.68 1.55 -10.55
N ALA A 319 -37.97 1.17 -10.49
CA ALA A 319 -38.39 -0.15 -10.95
C ALA A 319 -38.05 -0.37 -12.44
N ARG A 320 -38.33 0.62 -13.30
CA ARG A 320 -37.95 0.56 -14.72
C ARG A 320 -36.44 0.50 -14.92
N ALA A 321 -35.68 1.27 -14.15
CA ALA A 321 -34.21 1.21 -14.18
C ALA A 321 -33.69 -0.21 -13.89
N ARG A 322 -34.23 -0.86 -12.85
CA ARG A 322 -33.87 -2.24 -12.51
C ARG A 322 -34.26 -3.23 -13.60
N ASP A 323 -35.45 -3.13 -14.14
CA ASP A 323 -35.94 -4.04 -15.20
C ASP A 323 -35.09 -3.93 -16.49
N GLN A 324 -34.47 -2.78 -16.72
CA GLN A 324 -33.68 -2.46 -17.92
C GLN A 324 -32.18 -2.29 -17.60
N ALA A 325 -31.71 -2.74 -16.43
CA ALA A 325 -30.32 -2.60 -16.03
C ALA A 325 -29.40 -3.27 -17.04
N VAL A 326 -28.30 -2.57 -17.36
CA VAL A 326 -27.25 -3.10 -18.24
C VAL A 326 -26.23 -3.84 -17.38
N SER A 327 -26.16 -5.16 -17.55
CA SER A 327 -25.18 -5.99 -16.85
C SER A 327 -23.86 -6.06 -17.60
N ILE A 328 -22.77 -5.72 -16.92
CA ILE A 328 -21.40 -5.69 -17.42
C ILE A 328 -20.62 -6.86 -16.81
N PRO A 329 -20.33 -7.92 -17.58
CA PRO A 329 -19.62 -9.09 -17.07
C PRO A 329 -18.13 -8.83 -16.83
N GLY A 330 -17.51 -9.68 -16.02
CA GLY A 330 -16.05 -9.71 -15.86
C GLY A 330 -15.50 -8.87 -14.71
N TYR A 331 -16.36 -8.27 -13.90
CA TYR A 331 -15.96 -7.84 -12.57
C TYR A 331 -15.81 -9.07 -11.69
N LEU A 332 -14.82 -9.07 -10.81
CA LEU A 332 -14.43 -10.26 -10.06
C LEU A 332 -14.64 -10.10 -8.55
N GLY A 333 -15.52 -9.19 -8.20
CA GLY A 333 -15.72 -8.75 -6.82
C GLY A 333 -14.58 -7.82 -6.36
N LEU A 334 -14.76 -7.19 -5.21
CA LEU A 334 -13.75 -6.32 -4.63
C LEU A 334 -12.43 -7.09 -4.47
N SER A 335 -11.36 -6.49 -4.94
CA SER A 335 -10.04 -7.10 -4.93
C SER A 335 -9.49 -7.30 -3.53
N SER A 336 -8.69 -8.34 -3.33
CA SER A 336 -7.84 -8.46 -2.15
C SER A 336 -6.70 -7.43 -2.22
N HIS A 337 -6.16 -7.07 -1.07
CA HIS A 337 -5.01 -6.19 -0.97
C HIS A 337 -4.06 -6.72 0.12
N ARG A 338 -2.82 -6.28 0.07
CA ARG A 338 -1.84 -6.62 1.10
C ARG A 338 -1.76 -5.51 2.13
N GLU A 339 -1.77 -5.87 3.42
CA GLU A 339 -1.62 -4.91 4.51
C GLU A 339 -0.77 -5.54 5.65
N LEU A 340 -0.41 -4.76 6.65
CA LEU A 340 0.28 -5.25 7.83
C LEU A 340 -0.55 -6.34 8.51
N THR A 341 0.11 -7.38 9.00
CA THR A 341 -0.57 -8.52 9.65
C THR A 341 -1.35 -8.08 10.89
N ASP A 342 -0.76 -7.18 11.69
CA ASP A 342 -1.41 -6.55 12.83
C ASP A 342 -1.76 -5.10 12.50
N ILE A 343 -3.06 -4.83 12.38
CA ILE A 343 -3.61 -3.51 12.05
C ILE A 343 -4.00 -2.67 13.27
N THR A 344 -3.69 -3.14 14.48
CA THR A 344 -3.92 -2.35 15.69
C THR A 344 -3.12 -1.04 15.65
N GLN A 345 -3.66 0.01 16.27
CA GLN A 345 -2.98 1.30 16.27
C GLN A 345 -1.58 1.23 16.91
N GLN A 346 -1.42 0.42 17.96
CA GLN A 346 -0.13 0.23 18.62
C GLN A 346 0.89 -0.46 17.70
N ALA A 347 0.50 -1.56 17.03
CA ALA A 347 1.37 -2.26 16.10
C ALA A 347 1.76 -1.36 14.91
N ARG A 348 0.83 -0.54 14.39
CA ARG A 348 1.10 0.42 13.33
C ARG A 348 2.02 1.57 13.76
N ARG A 349 1.98 1.99 15.03
CA ARG A 349 2.93 3.01 15.57
C ARG A 349 4.34 2.48 15.66
N ASP A 350 4.48 1.23 16.10
CA ASP A 350 5.76 0.58 16.39
C ASP A 350 6.22 -0.34 15.25
N ALA A 351 5.59 -0.21 14.08
CA ALA A 351 5.86 -1.06 12.92
C ALA A 351 7.31 -0.90 12.44
N LEU A 352 8.10 -1.95 12.62
CA LEU A 352 9.48 -2.01 12.16
C LEU A 352 9.92 -3.46 11.93
N ILE A 353 10.86 -3.64 11.02
CA ILE A 353 11.51 -4.93 10.74
C ILE A 353 12.98 -4.80 11.08
N ARG A 354 13.48 -5.61 12.02
CA ARG A 354 14.92 -5.64 12.38
C ARG A 354 15.65 -6.67 11.53
N VAL A 355 16.82 -6.25 11.05
CA VAL A 355 17.70 -7.04 10.18
C VAL A 355 19.09 -7.11 10.82
N PRO A 356 19.32 -8.06 11.74
CA PRO A 356 20.63 -8.30 12.29
C PRO A 356 21.46 -9.20 11.36
N VAL A 357 22.69 -8.76 11.06
CA VAL A 357 23.65 -9.51 10.23
C VAL A 357 24.94 -9.69 11.01
N LEU A 358 25.41 -10.93 11.06
CA LEU A 358 26.66 -11.32 11.68
C LEU A 358 27.72 -11.56 10.60
N VAL A 359 28.87 -10.89 10.72
CA VAL A 359 30.00 -11.08 9.81
C VAL A 359 31.16 -11.70 10.58
N ARG A 360 31.79 -12.73 9.99
CA ARG A 360 32.88 -13.51 10.54
C ARG A 360 34.13 -13.37 9.69
N LEU A 361 35.29 -13.22 10.35
CA LEU A 361 36.62 -13.40 9.77
C LEU A 361 37.39 -14.45 10.57
N ASP A 362 37.80 -15.54 9.92
CA ASP A 362 38.64 -16.55 10.57
C ASP A 362 40.03 -15.99 10.89
N MET A 363 40.55 -16.21 12.12
CA MET A 363 41.81 -15.66 12.57
C MET A 363 43.00 -16.11 11.68
N GLY A 364 42.89 -17.29 11.06
CA GLY A 364 43.87 -17.78 10.09
C GLY A 364 43.92 -16.98 8.77
N LYS A 365 42.91 -16.20 8.46
CA LYS A 365 42.79 -15.34 7.27
C LYS A 365 43.15 -13.87 7.53
N ILE A 366 43.41 -13.49 8.79
CA ILE A 366 43.96 -12.18 9.10
C ILE A 366 45.30 -12.05 8.37
N ALA A 367 45.52 -10.92 7.70
CA ALA A 367 46.70 -10.68 6.90
C ALA A 367 47.96 -11.01 7.71
N LYS A 368 48.65 -12.14 7.37
CA LYS A 368 49.84 -12.55 8.03
C LYS A 368 51.00 -11.65 7.56
N ILE A 369 51.51 -10.81 8.45
CA ILE A 369 52.87 -10.31 8.27
C ILE A 369 53.76 -11.54 8.38
N LYS A 370 54.42 -11.94 7.27
CA LYS A 370 55.35 -13.08 7.24
C LYS A 370 56.56 -12.79 8.14
N ALA A 371 56.44 -13.07 9.41
CA ALA A 371 57.58 -13.19 10.33
C ALA A 371 57.17 -14.18 11.41
N GLY A 372 57.83 -15.32 11.45
CA GLY A 372 57.50 -16.43 12.32
C GLY A 372 57.50 -16.05 13.81
N SER A 373 56.33 -15.97 14.37
CA SER A 373 56.12 -16.07 15.81
C SER A 373 54.65 -16.38 16.11
N LYS A 374 54.44 -17.19 17.14
CA LYS A 374 53.13 -17.54 17.70
C LYS A 374 52.26 -16.29 17.88
N VAL A 375 51.03 -16.37 17.44
CA VAL A 375 50.00 -15.36 17.65
C VAL A 375 49.91 -15.11 19.14
N PHE A 376 50.15 -13.90 19.59
CA PHE A 376 49.76 -13.47 20.93
C PHE A 376 48.29 -13.63 21.05
N ASP A 377 47.81 -14.45 21.99
CA ASP A 377 46.41 -14.47 22.41
C ASP A 377 46.09 -13.09 22.97
N ALA A 378 45.58 -12.22 22.10
CA ALA A 378 44.91 -11.02 22.54
C ALA A 378 43.55 -11.46 23.11
N LYS A 379 43.54 -11.87 24.38
CA LYS A 379 42.32 -11.80 25.18
C LYS A 379 41.89 -10.33 25.14
N ALA A 380 41.06 -10.02 24.19
CA ALA A 380 40.44 -8.71 24.14
C ALA A 380 39.57 -8.60 25.38
N SER A 381 39.98 -7.79 26.33
CA SER A 381 39.14 -7.24 27.36
C SER A 381 38.03 -6.48 26.62
N GLY A 382 36.94 -7.18 26.34
CA GLY A 382 35.82 -6.60 25.62
C GLY A 382 35.05 -5.64 26.51
N SER A 383 35.17 -4.37 26.23
CA SER A 383 34.15 -3.43 26.65
C SER A 383 32.79 -3.96 26.09
N GLU A 384 31.78 -4.07 26.92
CA GLU A 384 30.43 -4.54 26.56
C GLU A 384 29.76 -3.77 25.39
N THR A 385 30.37 -2.66 24.99
CA THR A 385 29.95 -1.81 23.88
C THR A 385 30.59 -2.16 22.52
N SER A 386 31.53 -3.08 22.47
CA SER A 386 32.23 -3.40 21.22
C SER A 386 31.36 -4.22 20.29
N ARG A 387 31.05 -3.68 19.08
CA ARG A 387 30.34 -4.36 18.01
C ARG A 387 31.09 -5.48 17.31
N ALA A 388 32.38 -5.58 17.55
CA ALA A 388 33.25 -6.62 17.04
C ALA A 388 34.13 -7.14 18.17
N ALA A 389 34.15 -8.45 18.37
CA ALA A 389 34.93 -9.12 19.38
C ALA A 389 35.49 -10.45 18.84
N PRO A 390 36.70 -10.88 19.22
CA PRO A 390 37.13 -12.23 18.97
C PRO A 390 36.35 -13.19 19.86
N LEU A 391 35.79 -14.25 19.24
CA LEU A 391 35.13 -15.35 19.92
C LEU A 391 35.63 -16.65 19.30
N GLY A 392 36.31 -17.49 20.07
CA GLY A 392 37.00 -18.65 19.52
C GLY A 392 38.10 -18.24 18.52
N ASP A 393 38.15 -18.95 17.38
CA ASP A 393 39.16 -18.75 16.33
C ASP A 393 38.72 -17.70 15.24
N ALA A 394 37.80 -16.81 15.55
CA ALA A 394 37.29 -15.84 14.58
C ALA A 394 37.02 -14.47 15.21
N LEU A 395 37.14 -13.43 14.39
CA LEU A 395 36.62 -12.09 14.66
C LEU A 395 35.19 -12.00 14.18
N TRP A 396 34.29 -11.57 15.06
CA TRP A 396 32.85 -11.43 14.77
C TRP A 396 32.43 -9.97 14.87
N SER A 397 31.57 -9.55 13.95
CA SER A 397 30.96 -8.22 13.95
C SER A 397 29.48 -8.31 13.70
N LEU A 398 28.69 -7.60 14.48
CA LEU A 398 27.23 -7.53 14.37
C LEU A 398 26.81 -6.17 13.83
N GLY A 399 26.17 -6.15 12.66
CA GLY A 399 25.47 -5.01 12.08
C GLY A 399 23.96 -5.18 12.24
N VAL A 400 23.25 -4.12 12.58
CA VAL A 400 21.80 -4.15 12.67
C VAL A 400 21.21 -2.96 11.93
N ALA A 401 20.24 -3.24 11.06
CA ALA A 401 19.43 -2.22 10.41
C ALA A 401 17.95 -2.44 10.71
N GLU A 402 17.16 -1.42 10.52
CA GLU A 402 15.71 -1.47 10.62
C GLU A 402 15.06 -0.94 9.34
N THR A 403 13.99 -1.62 8.90
CA THR A 403 13.01 -1.05 7.99
C THR A 403 11.88 -0.49 8.84
N TYR A 404 11.51 0.76 8.63
CA TYR A 404 10.52 1.48 9.42
C TYR A 404 9.69 2.42 8.55
N PHE A 405 8.53 2.82 9.05
CA PHE A 405 7.65 3.76 8.36
C PHE A 405 7.89 5.18 8.87
N LEU A 406 8.18 6.11 7.95
CA LEU A 406 8.37 7.51 8.28
C LEU A 406 7.72 8.41 7.23
N ARG A 407 6.49 8.85 7.49
CA ARG A 407 5.90 9.93 6.71
C ARG A 407 6.44 11.26 7.20
N PRO A 408 7.01 12.10 6.30
CA PRO A 408 7.40 13.46 6.66
C PRO A 408 6.18 14.25 7.15
N PRO A 409 6.32 15.14 8.13
CA PRO A 409 5.27 16.05 8.52
C PRO A 409 4.86 16.91 7.34
N ASP A 410 3.56 17.12 7.17
CA ASP A 410 3.02 17.87 6.06
C ASP A 410 3.33 19.36 6.27
N THR A 411 4.30 19.89 5.54
CA THR A 411 4.77 21.29 5.68
C THR A 411 3.76 22.30 5.15
N LEU A 412 2.78 21.89 4.35
CA LEU A 412 1.78 22.76 3.70
C LEU A 412 0.36 22.61 4.24
N GLY A 413 0.03 21.57 4.99
CA GLY A 413 -1.34 21.22 5.35
C GLY A 413 -1.72 21.20 6.82
N GLY A 414 -0.84 21.56 7.74
CA GLY A 414 -1.17 21.71 9.17
C GLY A 414 -1.54 20.41 9.91
N ARG A 415 -1.26 19.23 9.36
CA ARG A 415 -1.41 17.95 10.07
C ARG A 415 -0.28 17.79 11.07
N SER A 416 -0.60 17.92 12.34
CA SER A 416 0.35 17.71 13.46
C SER A 416 0.54 16.23 13.80
N GLU A 417 -0.35 15.34 13.36
CA GLU A 417 -0.32 13.93 13.70
C GLU A 417 0.44 13.12 12.65
N ARG A 418 1.35 12.26 13.13
CA ARG A 418 2.05 11.30 12.27
C ARG A 418 1.05 10.24 11.79
N GLU A 419 1.05 9.95 10.51
CA GLU A 419 0.32 8.82 9.96
C GLU A 419 0.90 7.51 10.49
N PHE A 420 0.01 6.58 10.85
CA PHE A 420 0.42 5.23 11.24
C PHE A 420 0.91 4.44 10.02
N ALA A 421 1.81 3.50 10.25
CA ALA A 421 2.30 2.61 9.22
C ALA A 421 1.15 1.88 8.51
N ASN A 422 1.22 1.83 7.20
CA ASN A 422 0.28 1.16 6.33
C ASN A 422 0.93 0.83 4.98
N LEU A 423 0.27 0.00 4.18
CA LEU A 423 0.72 -0.34 2.84
C LEU A 423 -0.07 0.40 1.74
N PHE A 424 -0.54 1.61 2.03
CA PHE A 424 -1.06 2.56 1.04
C PHE A 424 -0.18 3.80 0.90
N ALA A 425 0.78 4.01 1.80
CA ALA A 425 1.70 5.13 1.78
C ALA A 425 3.14 4.65 1.61
N PRO A 426 3.86 5.05 0.52
CA PRO A 426 5.20 4.55 0.22
C PRO A 426 6.30 5.32 0.98
N PHE A 427 6.21 5.30 2.32
CA PHE A 427 7.15 5.98 3.22
C PHE A 427 7.96 5.01 4.07
N TRP A 428 8.20 3.80 3.54
CA TRP A 428 9.06 2.82 4.16
C TRP A 428 10.53 3.14 3.85
N GLU A 429 11.33 3.24 4.89
CA GLU A 429 12.75 3.57 4.81
C GLU A 429 13.58 2.57 5.62
N SER A 430 14.88 2.66 5.49
CA SER A 430 15.83 1.85 6.27
C SER A 430 16.85 2.72 6.98
N ARG A 431 17.30 2.29 8.16
CA ARG A 431 18.36 2.94 8.94
C ARG A 431 19.23 1.92 9.65
N LEU A 432 20.46 2.31 9.93
CA LEU A 432 21.32 1.57 10.86
C LEU A 432 20.93 1.90 12.30
N VAL A 433 20.93 0.89 13.15
CA VAL A 433 20.59 1.03 14.57
C VAL A 433 21.57 0.25 15.44
N LEU A 434 21.61 0.60 16.71
CA LEU A 434 22.40 -0.17 17.67
C LEU A 434 21.73 -1.53 17.94
N ALA A 435 22.58 -2.57 18.06
CA ALA A 435 22.13 -3.88 18.47
C ALA A 435 21.55 -3.84 19.89
N ASN A 436 20.35 -4.38 20.07
CA ASN A 436 19.77 -4.55 21.39
C ASN A 436 20.29 -5.80 22.10
N SER A 437 19.86 -6.07 23.33
CA SER A 437 20.29 -7.23 24.12
C SER A 437 19.93 -8.56 23.45
N ALA A 438 18.76 -8.65 22.80
CA ALA A 438 18.29 -9.85 22.11
C ALA A 438 19.16 -10.14 20.86
N ASP A 439 19.42 -9.10 20.03
CA ASP A 439 20.30 -9.24 18.86
C ASP A 439 21.69 -9.75 19.26
N ARG A 440 22.25 -9.21 20.35
CA ARG A 440 23.56 -9.62 20.87
C ARG A 440 23.56 -11.04 21.41
N ALA A 441 22.52 -11.42 22.17
CA ALA A 441 22.40 -12.76 22.73
C ALA A 441 22.38 -13.83 21.64
N VAL A 442 21.56 -13.62 20.60
CA VAL A 442 21.49 -14.54 19.47
C VAL A 442 22.80 -14.58 18.67
N ALA A 443 23.43 -13.43 18.45
CA ALA A 443 24.73 -13.35 17.77
C ALA A 443 25.81 -14.12 18.53
N ILE A 444 25.88 -13.96 19.87
CA ILE A 444 26.84 -14.69 20.72
C ILE A 444 26.59 -16.20 20.70
N ALA A 445 25.31 -16.61 20.80
CA ALA A 445 24.94 -18.04 20.74
C ALA A 445 25.37 -18.68 19.40
N LEU A 446 25.12 -17.99 18.27
CA LEU A 446 25.52 -18.46 16.94
C LEU A 446 27.08 -18.52 16.80
N ALA A 447 27.80 -17.53 17.33
CA ALA A 447 29.23 -17.49 17.28
C ALA A 447 29.86 -18.64 18.13
N GLN A 448 29.29 -18.93 19.31
CA GLN A 448 29.72 -20.04 20.17
C GLN A 448 29.43 -21.40 19.52
N ALA A 449 28.26 -21.61 18.95
CA ALA A 449 27.88 -22.84 18.27
C ALA A 449 28.81 -23.20 17.09
N ARG A 450 29.44 -22.21 16.46
CA ARG A 450 30.38 -22.41 15.35
C ARG A 450 31.85 -22.42 15.76
N GLY A 451 32.18 -21.86 16.92
CA GLY A 451 33.53 -21.90 17.48
C GLY A 451 33.91 -23.26 18.08
N ASN A 452 32.92 -24.12 18.31
CA ASN A 452 33.12 -25.49 18.88
C ASN A 452 33.19 -26.59 17.80
N LYS A 453 33.22 -26.24 16.52
CA LYS A 453 33.45 -27.14 15.39
C LYS A 453 34.79 -26.87 14.73
#